data_637f49da84331af6712dc4b44dbea24d
#
_entry.id   637f49da84331af6712dc4b44dbea24d
#
_cell.length_a   1.000
_cell.length_b   1.000
_cell.length_c   1.000
_cell.angle_alpha   90.00
_cell.angle_beta   90.00
_cell.angle_gamma   90.00
#
_symmetry.space_group_name_H-M   'P 1'
#
loop_
_entity.id
_entity.type
_entity.pdbx_description
1 polymer ?
#
loop_
_entity_poly.entity_id
_entity_poly.type
_entity_poly.pdbx_seq_one_letter_code
_entity_poly.pdbx_strand_id
1 'polypeptide(L)'
;MNRADKILLWIKLVLSLVQLVAALALIGLLLEPQLADGIDRLETAIHGRQITLESTLTDRQGNPIPSATITVIQDNGTPYRDDNGNPARDVTDRNGGFKIKTTVKGSYRVVIVPPRQNQKE
;
A
#
# COMPACT_ATOMS: atom_id res chain seq x y z
N MET A 1 16.16 49.21 -33.50
CA MET A 1 16.56 47.81 -33.52
C MET A 1 17.00 47.41 -34.90
N ASN A 2 18.20 46.89 -35.06
CA ASN A 2 18.68 46.45 -36.35
C ASN A 2 18.15 45.04 -36.68
N ARG A 3 18.47 44.55 -37.87
CA ARG A 3 17.98 43.25 -38.34
C ARG A 3 18.47 42.10 -37.48
N ALA A 4 19.68 42.16 -37.02
CA ALA A 4 20.29 41.13 -36.22
C ALA A 4 19.58 41.00 -34.86
N ASP A 5 19.21 42.12 -34.27
CA ASP A 5 18.49 42.14 -32.99
C ASP A 5 17.10 41.54 -33.11
N LYS A 6 16.42 41.82 -34.22
CA LYS A 6 15.11 41.23 -34.50
C LYS A 6 15.17 39.73 -34.66
N ILE A 7 16.16 39.23 -35.39
CA ILE A 7 16.38 37.81 -35.60
C ILE A 7 16.69 37.15 -34.27
N LEU A 8 17.53 37.73 -33.45
CA LEU A 8 17.89 37.23 -32.15
C LEU A 8 16.67 37.13 -31.23
N LEU A 9 15.83 38.17 -31.25
CA LEU A 9 14.60 38.17 -30.45
C LEU A 9 13.65 37.09 -30.90
N TRP A 10 13.50 36.86 -32.19
CA TRP A 10 12.69 35.79 -32.75
C TRP A 10 13.19 34.43 -32.33
N ILE A 11 14.50 34.17 -32.39
CA ILE A 11 15.11 32.94 -31.98
C ILE A 11 14.85 32.68 -30.51
N LYS A 12 14.97 33.68 -29.66
CA LYS A 12 14.67 33.57 -28.23
C LYS A 12 13.22 33.25 -27.99
N LEU A 13 12.30 33.86 -28.71
CA LEU A 13 10.87 33.58 -28.59
C LEU A 13 10.52 32.17 -29.00
N VAL A 14 11.09 31.69 -30.11
CA VAL A 14 10.85 30.32 -30.59
C VAL A 14 11.43 29.31 -29.62
N LEU A 15 12.64 29.53 -29.13
CA LEU A 15 13.26 28.64 -28.12
C LEU A 15 12.43 28.61 -26.85
N SER A 16 11.91 29.73 -26.41
CA SER A 16 11.07 29.81 -25.21
C SER A 16 9.78 29.00 -25.39
N LEU A 17 9.15 29.09 -26.57
CA LEU A 17 7.96 28.35 -26.91
C LEU A 17 8.22 26.85 -26.93
N VAL A 18 9.35 26.43 -27.52
CA VAL A 18 9.73 25.02 -27.59
C VAL A 18 9.97 24.48 -26.18
N GLN A 19 10.64 25.23 -25.34
CA GLN A 19 10.86 24.82 -23.95
C GLN A 19 9.55 24.70 -23.18
N LEU A 20 8.61 25.60 -23.40
CA LEU A 20 7.31 25.54 -22.75
C LEU A 20 6.53 24.30 -23.18
N VAL A 21 6.52 23.99 -24.47
CA VAL A 21 5.84 22.79 -24.98
C VAL A 21 6.51 21.53 -24.43
N ALA A 22 7.84 21.48 -24.39
CA ALA A 22 8.56 20.36 -23.84
C ALA A 22 8.25 20.17 -22.35
N ALA A 23 8.18 21.26 -21.59
CA ALA A 23 7.84 21.19 -20.17
C ALA A 23 6.41 20.71 -19.96
N LEU A 24 5.46 21.15 -20.77
CA LEU A 24 4.08 20.68 -20.70
C LEU A 24 3.97 19.21 -21.06
N ALA A 25 4.72 18.74 -22.06
CA ALA A 25 4.74 17.33 -22.45
C ALA A 25 5.32 16.47 -21.31
N LEU A 26 6.38 16.94 -20.66
CA LEU A 26 6.95 16.25 -19.52
C LEU A 26 5.98 16.16 -18.35
N ILE A 27 5.28 17.24 -18.06
CA ILE A 27 4.27 17.26 -17.01
C ILE A 27 3.14 16.30 -17.35
N GLY A 28 2.71 16.26 -18.60
CA GLY A 28 1.68 15.33 -19.05
C GLY A 28 2.10 13.88 -18.89
N LEU A 29 3.36 13.55 -19.22
CA LEU A 29 3.89 12.21 -19.07
C LEU A 29 4.00 11.81 -17.60
N LEU A 30 4.29 12.74 -16.72
CA LEU A 30 4.34 12.48 -15.29
C LEU A 30 2.95 12.39 -14.66
N LEU A 31 1.99 13.15 -15.17
CA LEU A 31 0.62 13.17 -14.65
C LEU A 31 -0.16 11.91 -15.00
N GLU A 32 0.08 11.33 -16.17
CA GLU A 32 -0.63 10.12 -16.58
C GLU A 32 -0.47 8.97 -15.58
N PRO A 33 0.75 8.60 -15.14
CA PRO A 33 0.89 7.59 -14.10
C PRO A 33 0.22 7.97 -12.78
N GLN A 34 0.28 9.25 -12.42
CA GLN A 34 -0.36 9.71 -11.19
C GLN A 34 -1.88 9.62 -11.24
N LEU A 35 -2.46 9.88 -12.41
CA LEU A 35 -3.90 9.72 -12.60
C LEU A 35 -4.32 8.26 -12.51
N ALA A 36 -3.52 7.36 -13.09
CA ALA A 36 -3.77 5.93 -12.98
C ALA A 36 -3.68 5.47 -11.53
N ASP A 37 -2.67 5.92 -10.78
CA ASP A 37 -2.54 5.63 -9.36
C ASP A 37 -3.73 6.18 -8.58
N GLY A 38 -4.21 7.37 -8.92
CA GLY A 38 -5.37 7.97 -8.29
C GLY A 38 -6.64 7.17 -8.51
N ILE A 39 -6.83 6.64 -9.71
CA ILE A 39 -7.97 5.79 -10.04
C ILE A 39 -7.87 4.47 -9.26
N ASP A 40 -6.67 3.86 -9.21
CA ASP A 40 -6.46 2.64 -8.46
C ASP A 40 -6.74 2.84 -6.96
N ARG A 41 -6.31 3.96 -6.40
CA ARG A 41 -6.59 4.28 -5.00
C ARG A 41 -8.08 4.47 -4.75
N LEU A 42 -8.79 5.07 -5.69
CA LEU A 42 -10.22 5.26 -5.57
C LEU A 42 -10.96 3.92 -5.61
N GLU A 43 -10.59 3.06 -6.53
CA GLU A 43 -11.14 1.71 -6.60
C GLU A 43 -10.86 0.93 -5.33
N THR A 44 -9.63 1.01 -4.82
CA THR A 44 -9.23 0.34 -3.59
C THR A 44 -10.05 0.87 -2.40
N ALA A 45 -10.34 2.17 -2.36
CA ALA A 45 -11.14 2.76 -1.29
C ALA A 45 -12.60 2.29 -1.35
N ILE A 46 -13.15 2.06 -2.54
CA ILE A 46 -14.54 1.64 -2.71
C ILE A 46 -14.68 0.13 -2.53
N HIS A 47 -13.82 -0.64 -3.18
CA HIS A 47 -13.93 -2.11 -3.23
C HIS A 47 -13.00 -2.82 -2.24
N GLY A 48 -12.03 -2.10 -1.69
CA GLY A 48 -11.04 -2.69 -0.81
C GLY A 48 -9.88 -3.27 -1.59
N ARG A 49 -8.86 -3.65 -0.85
CA ARG A 49 -7.65 -4.26 -1.40
C ARG A 49 -7.45 -5.62 -0.74
N GLN A 50 -7.29 -6.65 -1.56
CA GLN A 50 -7.01 -7.98 -1.06
C GLN A 50 -5.55 -8.04 -0.62
N ILE A 51 -5.34 -8.50 0.61
CA ILE A 51 -4.00 -8.67 1.17
C ILE A 51 -3.83 -10.12 1.63
N THR A 52 -2.59 -10.58 1.59
CA THR A 52 -2.20 -11.87 2.15
C THR A 52 -1.09 -11.61 3.15
N LEU A 53 -1.34 -11.96 4.40
CA LEU A 53 -0.34 -11.89 5.45
C LEU A 53 0.14 -13.31 5.72
N GLU A 54 1.41 -13.56 5.41
CA GLU A 54 2.04 -14.85 5.63
C GLU A 54 3.40 -14.62 6.26
N SER A 55 3.62 -15.18 7.42
CA SER A 55 4.87 -14.98 8.14
C SER A 55 5.01 -16.03 9.23
N THR A 56 6.08 -15.89 10.00
CA THR A 56 6.37 -16.78 11.13
C THR A 56 6.55 -15.92 12.38
N LEU A 57 5.90 -16.33 13.45
CA LEU A 57 6.01 -15.65 14.73
C LEU A 57 7.06 -16.36 15.58
N THR A 58 8.06 -15.57 16.03
CA THR A 58 9.14 -16.10 16.87
C THR A 58 9.34 -15.19 18.07
N ASP A 59 9.93 -15.75 19.14
CA ASP A 59 10.32 -14.97 20.29
C ASP A 59 11.68 -14.30 20.06
N ARG A 60 12.20 -13.64 21.08
CA ARG A 60 13.47 -12.90 20.97
C ARG A 60 14.66 -13.83 20.74
N GLN A 61 14.55 -15.07 21.15
CA GLN A 61 15.60 -16.09 20.96
C GLN A 61 15.49 -16.80 19.62
N GLY A 62 14.47 -16.47 18.82
CA GLY A 62 14.25 -17.10 17.52
C GLY A 62 13.44 -18.38 17.58
N ASN A 63 12.89 -18.72 18.73
CA ASN A 63 12.04 -19.91 18.87
C ASN A 63 10.64 -19.64 18.34
N PRO A 64 10.03 -20.59 17.61
CA PRO A 64 8.68 -20.38 17.11
C PRO A 64 7.65 -20.32 18.24
N ILE A 65 6.63 -19.50 18.04
CA ILE A 65 5.52 -19.37 19.00
C ILE A 65 4.28 -20.01 18.38
N PRO A 66 3.94 -21.24 18.75
CA PRO A 66 2.74 -21.87 18.25
C PRO A 66 1.50 -21.45 19.04
N SER A 67 0.34 -21.66 18.45
CA SER A 67 -0.97 -21.43 19.09
C SER A 67 -1.24 -19.96 19.46
N ALA A 68 -0.53 -19.04 18.85
CA ALA A 68 -0.85 -17.62 18.97
C ALA A 68 -1.93 -17.25 17.96
N THR A 69 -2.83 -16.37 18.33
CA THR A 69 -3.90 -15.93 17.45
C THR A 69 -3.52 -14.60 16.80
N ILE A 70 -3.56 -14.56 15.48
CA ILE A 70 -3.24 -13.38 14.69
C ILE A 70 -4.56 -12.89 14.07
N THR A 71 -4.93 -11.65 14.28
CA THR A 71 -6.16 -11.06 13.75
C THR A 71 -5.88 -9.75 13.06
N VAL A 72 -6.49 -9.54 11.90
CA VAL A 72 -6.42 -8.27 11.16
C VAL A 72 -7.65 -7.46 11.54
N ILE A 73 -7.44 -6.27 12.11
CA ILE A 73 -8.54 -5.45 12.60
C ILE A 73 -8.58 -4.10 11.90
N GLN A 74 -9.76 -3.50 11.90
CA GLN A 74 -10.00 -2.15 11.41
C GLN A 74 -9.60 -1.13 12.49
N ASP A 75 -9.60 0.14 12.12
CA ASP A 75 -9.24 1.21 13.06
C ASP A 75 -10.19 1.27 14.26
N ASN A 76 -11.43 0.84 14.07
CA ASN A 76 -12.43 0.82 15.15
C ASN A 76 -12.32 -0.42 16.06
N GLY A 77 -11.33 -1.30 15.79
CA GLY A 77 -11.12 -2.50 16.58
C GLY A 77 -11.89 -3.72 16.13
N THR A 78 -12.76 -3.58 15.14
CA THR A 78 -13.53 -4.70 14.60
C THR A 78 -12.68 -5.50 13.62
N PRO A 79 -12.67 -6.84 13.69
CA PRO A 79 -11.93 -7.63 12.73
C PRO A 79 -12.46 -7.46 11.30
N TYR A 80 -11.55 -7.44 10.35
CA TYR A 80 -11.93 -7.62 8.96
C TYR A 80 -12.44 -9.05 8.77
N ARG A 81 -13.10 -9.29 7.66
CA ARG A 81 -13.61 -10.63 7.35
C ARG A 81 -12.88 -11.21 6.17
N ASP A 82 -12.71 -12.52 6.19
CA ASP A 82 -12.13 -13.24 5.08
C ASP A 82 -13.18 -13.49 3.99
N ASP A 83 -12.80 -14.21 2.94
CA ASP A 83 -13.69 -14.48 1.80
C ASP A 83 -14.90 -15.34 2.19
N ASN A 84 -14.81 -16.05 3.30
CA ASN A 84 -15.89 -16.89 3.80
C ASN A 84 -16.79 -16.19 4.81
N GLY A 85 -16.54 -14.91 5.07
CA GLY A 85 -17.32 -14.12 6.04
C GLY A 85 -16.91 -14.32 7.48
N ASN A 86 -15.84 -15.03 7.75
CA ASN A 86 -15.31 -15.24 9.09
C ASN A 86 -14.31 -14.13 9.44
N PRO A 87 -14.07 -13.86 10.73
CA PRO A 87 -13.04 -12.90 11.09
C PRO A 87 -11.69 -13.27 10.47
N ALA A 88 -10.96 -12.26 10.00
CA ALA A 88 -9.67 -12.45 9.35
C ALA A 88 -8.61 -12.76 10.41
N ARG A 89 -8.50 -14.03 10.77
CA ARG A 89 -7.57 -14.48 11.80
C ARG A 89 -6.99 -15.84 11.44
N ASP A 90 -5.86 -16.15 12.03
CA ASP A 90 -5.25 -17.45 11.95
C ASP A 90 -4.55 -17.74 13.27
N VAL A 91 -4.32 -19.02 13.53
CA VAL A 91 -3.59 -19.47 14.72
C VAL A 91 -2.27 -20.02 14.23
N THR A 92 -1.17 -19.60 14.86
CA THR A 92 0.15 -20.07 14.43
C THR A 92 0.28 -21.59 14.63
N ASP A 93 0.95 -22.21 13.69
CA ASP A 93 1.19 -23.64 13.71
C ASP A 93 2.41 -23.97 14.60
N ARG A 94 2.83 -25.23 14.55
CA ARG A 94 3.96 -25.72 15.35
C ARG A 94 5.25 -24.96 15.08
N ASN A 95 5.40 -24.43 13.86
CA ASN A 95 6.57 -23.67 13.44
C ASN A 95 6.38 -22.17 13.61
N GLY A 96 5.27 -21.74 14.21
CA GLY A 96 4.94 -20.33 14.36
C GLY A 96 4.36 -19.68 13.11
N GLY A 97 4.13 -20.45 12.07
CA GLY A 97 3.65 -19.94 10.79
C GLY A 97 2.17 -19.60 10.80
N PHE A 98 1.79 -18.57 10.06
CA PHE A 98 0.40 -18.19 9.87
C PHE A 98 0.20 -17.60 8.48
N LYS A 99 -1.05 -17.65 8.01
CA LYS A 99 -1.43 -17.08 6.72
C LYS A 99 -2.86 -16.58 6.79
N ILE A 100 -3.06 -15.31 6.49
CA ILE A 100 -4.38 -14.66 6.51
C ILE A 100 -4.61 -13.97 5.18
N LYS A 101 -5.74 -14.26 4.55
CA LYS A 101 -6.20 -13.58 3.34
C LYS A 101 -7.45 -12.80 3.66
N THR A 102 -7.44 -11.50 3.40
CA THR A 102 -8.60 -10.66 3.66
C THR A 102 -8.60 -9.47 2.71
N THR A 103 -9.75 -8.81 2.65
CA THR A 103 -9.88 -7.56 1.89
C THR A 103 -9.99 -6.42 2.89
N VAL A 104 -9.07 -5.44 2.78
CA VAL A 104 -9.04 -4.30 3.69
C VAL A 104 -9.47 -3.04 2.94
N LYS A 105 -10.16 -2.16 3.64
CA LYS A 105 -10.56 -0.84 3.14
C LYS A 105 -9.90 0.21 4.01
N GLY A 106 -8.79 0.75 3.51
CA GLY A 106 -8.01 1.72 4.26
C GLY A 106 -6.96 1.06 5.13
N SER A 107 -6.71 1.63 6.29
CA SER A 107 -5.67 1.12 7.18
C SER A 107 -6.15 -0.09 7.97
N TYR A 108 -5.20 -0.88 8.42
CA TYR A 108 -5.48 -2.05 9.24
C TYR A 108 -4.37 -2.21 10.27
N ARG A 109 -4.68 -2.96 11.32
CA ARG A 109 -3.70 -3.34 12.33
C ARG A 109 -3.73 -4.85 12.49
N VAL A 110 -2.60 -5.39 12.91
CA VAL A 110 -2.45 -6.81 13.19
C VAL A 110 -2.32 -6.96 14.70
N VAL A 111 -3.23 -7.71 15.29
CA VAL A 111 -3.24 -7.97 16.73
C VAL A 111 -2.77 -9.40 16.95
N ILE A 112 -1.79 -9.57 17.81
CA ILE A 112 -1.24 -10.87 18.16
C ILE A 112 -1.59 -11.16 19.60
N VAL A 113 -2.36 -12.22 19.81
CA VAL A 113 -2.70 -12.70 21.13
C VAL A 113 -1.87 -13.95 21.38
N PRO A 114 -0.92 -13.90 22.33
CA PRO A 114 -0.09 -15.04 22.59
C PRO A 114 -0.90 -16.20 23.17
N PRO A 115 -0.40 -17.43 23.09
CA PRO A 115 -1.10 -18.56 23.69
C PRO A 115 -1.14 -18.41 25.20
N ARG A 116 -2.17 -18.98 25.80
CA ARG A 116 -2.31 -18.95 27.25
C ARG A 116 -1.23 -19.79 27.88
N GLN A 117 -0.28 -19.14 28.52
CA GLN A 117 0.83 -19.85 29.16
C GLN A 117 0.49 -20.42 30.52
N ASN A 118 -0.45 -19.77 31.19
CA ASN A 118 -0.82 -20.18 32.53
C ASN A 118 -1.68 -21.45 32.56
N GLN A 119 -2.03 -21.99 31.41
CA GLN A 119 -2.83 -23.17 31.33
C GLN A 119 -2.14 -24.38 31.92
N LYS A 120 -0.83 -24.38 31.91
CA LYS A 120 -0.05 -25.51 32.45
C LYS A 120 0.36 -25.28 33.88
N GLU A 121 -0.01 -24.17 34.41
CA GLU A 121 0.33 -23.80 35.77
C GLU A 121 -0.88 -23.93 36.67
#